data_c830b24a5cb10da28f8f12cac271e61f
#
_entry.id   c830b24a5cb10da28f8f12cac271e61f
#
_cell.length_a   1.000
_cell.length_b   1.000
_cell.length_c   1.000
_cell.angle_alpha   90.00
_cell.angle_beta   90.00
_cell.angle_gamma   90.00
#
_symmetry.space_group_name_H-M   'P 1'
#
loop_
_entity.id
_entity.type
_entity.pdbx_description
1 polymer ?
#
loop_
_entity_poly.entity_id
_entity_poly.type
_entity_poly.pdbx_seq_one_letter_code
_entity_poly.pdbx_strand_id
1 'polypeptide(L)'
;MITIRGKSDGCLQSVAEALAHYEERHDNADIVVYRHNSVSVRIRIVDPDFDGINKAERHDIVWDFVKDLPEDQQSEISLLLLLTPDEVERSFANDEFDNPIPSPL
;
A
#
# COMPACT_ATOMS: atom_id res chain seq x y z
N MET A 1 -11.81 -2.52 -0.14
CA MET A 1 -12.07 -1.11 -0.53
C MET A 1 -10.74 -0.42 -0.80
N ILE A 2 -10.65 0.34 -1.90
CA ILE A 2 -9.44 1.08 -2.23
C ILE A 2 -9.72 2.57 -2.09
N THR A 3 -8.85 3.27 -1.35
CA THR A 3 -8.95 4.71 -1.15
C THR A 3 -7.65 5.37 -1.57
N ILE A 4 -7.73 6.39 -2.42
CA ILE A 4 -6.62 7.29 -2.69
C ILE A 4 -6.80 8.49 -1.76
N ARG A 5 -5.87 8.66 -0.81
CA ARG A 5 -5.94 9.72 0.18
C ARG A 5 -5.23 10.96 -0.35
N GLY A 6 -5.90 12.11 -0.27
CA GLY A 6 -5.38 13.36 -0.80
C GLY A 6 -5.53 13.45 -2.32
N LYS A 7 -4.64 14.22 -2.96
CA LYS A 7 -4.70 14.41 -4.40
C LYS A 7 -4.22 13.19 -5.15
N SER A 8 -4.91 12.86 -6.24
CA SER A 8 -4.52 11.77 -7.12
C SER A 8 -3.65 12.27 -8.27
N ASP A 9 -2.87 11.36 -8.84
CA ASP A 9 -2.09 11.57 -10.07
C ASP A 9 -2.03 10.26 -10.86
N GLY A 10 -1.36 10.29 -12.00
CA GLY A 10 -1.29 9.12 -12.88
C GLY A 10 -0.64 7.91 -12.23
N CYS A 11 0.41 8.12 -11.43
CA CYS A 11 1.08 7.03 -10.72
C CYS A 11 0.17 6.41 -9.67
N LEU A 12 -0.49 7.23 -8.84
CA LEU A 12 -1.44 6.73 -7.84
C LEU A 12 -2.59 5.96 -8.48
N GLN A 13 -3.10 6.44 -9.61
CA GLN A 13 -4.17 5.74 -10.32
C GLN A 13 -3.70 4.39 -10.85
N SER A 14 -2.50 4.32 -11.44
CA SER A 14 -1.93 3.07 -11.93
C SER A 14 -1.72 2.07 -10.80
N VAL A 15 -1.21 2.52 -9.66
CA VAL A 15 -1.02 1.68 -8.48
C VAL A 15 -2.37 1.18 -7.96
N ALA A 16 -3.36 2.06 -7.87
CA ALA A 16 -4.70 1.67 -7.42
C ALA A 16 -5.34 0.63 -8.35
N GLU A 17 -5.19 0.81 -9.67
CA GLU A 17 -5.71 -0.15 -10.65
C GLU A 17 -5.03 -1.52 -10.51
N ALA A 18 -3.71 -1.55 -10.31
CA ALA A 18 -2.98 -2.78 -10.08
C ALA A 18 -3.47 -3.49 -8.80
N LEU A 19 -3.67 -2.73 -7.72
CA LEU A 19 -4.14 -3.28 -6.45
C LEU A 19 -5.63 -3.66 -6.46
N ALA A 20 -6.40 -3.13 -7.40
CA ALA A 20 -7.79 -3.56 -7.59
C ALA A 20 -7.85 -5.05 -7.93
N HIS A 21 -6.86 -5.58 -8.63
CA HIS A 21 -6.79 -7.03 -8.91
C HIS A 21 -6.53 -7.85 -7.64
N TYR A 22 -5.76 -7.29 -6.71
CA TYR A 22 -5.59 -7.91 -5.39
C TYR A 22 -6.93 -7.93 -4.65
N GLU A 23 -7.64 -6.81 -4.64
CA GLU A 23 -8.93 -6.69 -3.96
C GLU A 23 -9.97 -7.68 -4.49
N GLU A 24 -9.95 -7.96 -5.79
CA GLU A 24 -10.87 -8.93 -6.40
C GLU A 24 -10.75 -10.33 -5.77
N ARG A 25 -9.58 -10.67 -5.24
CA ARG A 25 -9.29 -11.98 -4.64
C ARG A 25 -9.31 -11.95 -3.11
N HIS A 26 -9.44 -10.76 -2.52
CA HIS A 26 -9.38 -10.53 -1.07
C HIS A 26 -10.44 -9.54 -0.67
N ASP A 27 -11.69 -10.02 -0.56
CA ASP A 27 -12.89 -9.19 -0.36
C ASP A 27 -12.84 -8.31 0.88
N ASN A 28 -12.08 -8.74 1.90
CA ASN A 28 -11.99 -8.03 3.17
C ASN A 28 -10.77 -7.12 3.29
N ALA A 29 -10.03 -6.95 2.19
CA ALA A 29 -8.88 -6.07 2.18
C ALA A 29 -9.30 -4.59 2.19
N ASP A 30 -8.63 -3.80 3.03
CA ASP A 30 -8.76 -2.35 3.04
C ASP A 30 -7.44 -1.75 2.56
N ILE A 31 -7.47 -1.07 1.42
CA ILE A 31 -6.28 -0.58 0.73
C ILE A 31 -6.31 0.94 0.71
N VAL A 32 -5.24 1.55 1.20
CA VAL A 32 -5.06 3.01 1.16
C VAL A 32 -3.74 3.32 0.47
N VAL A 33 -3.78 4.23 -0.49
CA VAL A 33 -2.58 4.73 -1.17
C VAL A 33 -2.56 6.25 -1.08
N TYR A 34 -1.38 6.82 -0.91
CA TYR A 34 -1.22 8.27 -0.99
C TYR A 34 0.19 8.65 -1.41
N ARG A 35 0.31 9.87 -1.91
CA ARG A 35 1.61 10.45 -2.24
C ARG A 35 2.17 11.19 -1.03
N HIS A 36 3.33 10.72 -0.54
CA HIS A 36 3.99 11.34 0.61
C HIS A 36 4.81 12.57 0.20
N ASN A 37 5.47 12.48 -0.96
CA ASN A 37 6.22 13.59 -1.54
C ASN A 37 6.34 13.37 -3.05
N SER A 38 7.09 14.22 -3.74
CA SER A 38 7.19 14.19 -5.21
C SER A 38 7.75 12.89 -5.78
N VAL A 39 8.41 12.06 -4.97
CA VAL A 39 9.06 10.82 -5.40
C VAL A 39 8.63 9.59 -4.60
N SER A 40 7.64 9.73 -3.69
CA SER A 40 7.25 8.65 -2.79
C SER A 40 5.74 8.43 -2.79
N VAL A 41 5.36 7.20 -3.07
CA VAL A 41 3.99 6.69 -2.91
C VAL A 41 4.00 5.67 -1.78
N ARG A 42 3.03 5.77 -0.88
CA ARG A 42 2.88 4.84 0.24
C ARG A 42 1.60 4.04 0.10
N ILE A 43 1.69 2.76 0.42
CA ILE A 43 0.60 1.80 0.30
C ILE A 43 0.42 1.10 1.64
N ARG A 44 -0.82 1.02 2.12
CA ARG A 44 -1.19 0.15 3.24
C ARG A 44 -2.30 -0.78 2.81
N ILE A 45 -2.14 -2.07 3.11
CA ILE A 45 -3.20 -3.06 2.97
C ILE A 45 -3.43 -3.70 4.33
N VAL A 46 -4.65 -3.58 4.84
CA VAL A 46 -5.10 -4.28 6.04
C VAL A 46 -6.00 -5.40 5.57
N ASP A 47 -5.57 -6.65 5.78
CA ASP A 47 -6.26 -7.81 5.24
C ASP A 47 -6.17 -8.97 6.24
N PRO A 48 -7.32 -9.53 6.68
CA PRO A 48 -7.30 -10.70 7.55
C PRO A 48 -6.64 -11.93 6.89
N ASP A 49 -6.58 -11.98 5.57
CA ASP A 49 -5.92 -13.09 4.85
C ASP A 49 -4.42 -13.13 5.07
N PHE A 50 -3.82 -12.06 5.60
CA PHE A 50 -2.41 -12.07 5.98
C PHE A 50 -2.11 -12.84 7.26
N ASP A 51 -3.13 -13.25 8.00
CA ASP A 51 -2.92 -14.01 9.23
C ASP A 51 -2.15 -15.30 8.95
N GLY A 52 -1.13 -15.57 9.77
CA GLY A 52 -0.27 -16.73 9.59
C GLY A 52 0.78 -16.60 8.48
N ILE A 53 0.80 -15.48 7.75
CA ILE A 53 1.77 -15.23 6.69
C ILE A 53 2.81 -14.23 7.21
N ASN A 54 4.10 -14.54 7.09
CA ASN A 54 5.15 -13.64 7.54
C ASN A 54 5.26 -12.42 6.60
N LYS A 55 5.95 -11.37 7.08
CA LYS A 55 6.00 -10.09 6.35
C LYS A 55 6.68 -10.19 4.99
N ALA A 56 7.71 -11.00 4.87
CA ALA A 56 8.40 -11.19 3.59
C ALA A 56 7.47 -11.84 2.55
N GLU A 57 6.71 -12.84 2.95
CA GLU A 57 5.75 -13.50 2.07
C GLU A 57 4.60 -12.57 1.68
N ARG A 58 4.12 -11.76 2.63
CA ARG A 58 3.09 -10.74 2.34
C ARG A 58 3.57 -9.78 1.26
N HIS A 59 4.81 -9.33 1.39
CA HIS A 59 5.42 -8.44 0.41
C HIS A 59 5.46 -9.08 -0.97
N ASP A 60 5.90 -10.32 -1.05
CA ASP A 60 5.99 -11.03 -2.33
C ASP A 60 4.61 -11.21 -2.97
N ILE A 61 3.60 -11.55 -2.17
CA ILE A 61 2.23 -11.71 -2.66
C ILE A 61 1.71 -10.41 -3.28
N VAL A 62 1.87 -9.29 -2.58
CA VAL A 62 1.36 -8.00 -3.04
C VAL A 62 2.20 -7.47 -4.20
N TRP A 63 3.53 -7.60 -4.12
CA TRP A 63 4.42 -7.13 -5.17
C TRP A 63 4.10 -7.77 -6.52
N ASP A 64 3.62 -9.00 -6.52
CA ASP A 64 3.20 -9.71 -7.73
C ASP A 64 2.14 -8.93 -8.53
N PHE A 65 1.34 -8.09 -7.87
CA PHE A 65 0.32 -7.28 -8.51
C PHE A 65 0.84 -5.95 -9.06
N VAL A 66 1.98 -5.46 -8.56
CA VAL A 66 2.54 -4.18 -8.99
C VAL A 66 3.80 -4.31 -9.83
N LYS A 67 4.35 -5.50 -9.95
CA LYS A 67 5.62 -5.75 -10.66
C LYS A 67 5.55 -5.43 -12.17
N ASP A 68 4.36 -5.40 -12.75
CA ASP A 68 4.18 -5.12 -14.17
C ASP A 68 3.97 -3.62 -14.46
N LEU A 69 3.95 -2.77 -13.42
CA LEU A 69 3.93 -1.33 -13.62
C LEU A 69 5.25 -0.86 -14.23
N PRO A 70 5.25 0.28 -14.96
CA PRO A 70 6.49 0.86 -15.46
C PRO A 70 7.50 1.08 -14.32
N GLU A 71 8.79 0.92 -14.63
CA GLU A 71 9.87 1.01 -13.65
C GLU A 71 9.88 2.33 -12.88
N ASP A 72 9.60 3.43 -13.56
CA ASP A 72 9.54 4.74 -12.93
C ASP A 72 8.42 4.83 -11.88
N GLN A 73 7.30 4.17 -12.12
CA GLN A 73 6.20 4.09 -11.15
C GLN A 73 6.52 3.14 -10.00
N GLN A 74 7.11 1.99 -10.29
CA GLN A 74 7.54 1.06 -9.24
C GLN A 74 8.54 1.73 -8.29
N SER A 75 9.47 2.51 -8.83
CA SER A 75 10.50 3.17 -8.02
C SER A 75 9.94 4.23 -7.07
N GLU A 76 8.75 4.75 -7.33
CA GLU A 76 8.10 5.70 -6.42
C GLU A 76 7.45 5.03 -5.22
N ILE A 77 7.19 3.71 -5.27
CA ILE A 77 6.62 2.98 -4.12
C ILE A 77 7.69 2.87 -3.05
N SER A 78 7.55 3.66 -1.99
CA SER A 78 8.54 3.74 -0.91
C SER A 78 8.15 3.00 0.35
N LEU A 79 6.87 2.66 0.51
CA LEU A 79 6.38 1.91 1.66
C LEU A 79 5.25 0.98 1.21
N LEU A 80 5.37 -0.26 1.64
CA LEU A 80 4.34 -1.28 1.47
C LEU A 80 4.05 -1.87 2.85
N LEU A 81 3.03 -1.32 3.51
CA LEU A 81 2.65 -1.69 4.87
C LEU A 81 1.51 -2.70 4.81
N LEU A 82 1.78 -3.94 5.19
CA LEU A 82 0.86 -5.06 5.05
C LEU A 82 0.55 -5.64 6.43
N LEU A 83 -0.68 -5.44 6.90
CA LEU A 83 -1.07 -5.76 8.26
C LEU A 83 -2.36 -6.59 8.29
N THR A 84 -2.49 -7.43 9.33
CA THR A 84 -3.80 -7.96 9.71
C THR A 84 -4.53 -6.90 10.53
N PRO A 85 -5.88 -7.00 10.66
CA PRO A 85 -6.62 -6.07 11.52
C PRO A 85 -6.10 -6.01 12.96
N ASP A 86 -5.65 -7.15 13.50
CA ASP A 86 -5.12 -7.22 14.87
C ASP A 86 -3.80 -6.49 15.04
N GLU A 87 -3.02 -6.37 13.97
CA GLU A 87 -1.70 -5.73 13.99
C GLU A 87 -1.77 -4.21 13.92
N VAL A 88 -2.86 -3.65 13.47
CA VAL A 88 -3.01 -2.21 13.20
C VAL A 88 -2.70 -1.37 14.44
N GLU A 89 -3.25 -1.74 15.60
CA GLU A 89 -3.09 -0.98 16.85
C GLU A 89 -1.68 -1.07 17.43
N ARG A 90 -0.92 -2.08 17.04
CA ARG A 90 0.42 -2.36 17.57
C ARG A 90 1.54 -1.89 16.66
N SER A 91 1.20 -1.30 15.52
CA SER A 91 2.19 -0.92 14.50
C SER A 91 2.56 0.55 14.59
N PHE A 92 3.82 0.84 14.92
CA PHE A 92 4.37 2.20 14.82
C PHE A 92 4.37 2.71 13.38
N ALA A 93 4.62 1.82 12.41
CA ALA A 93 4.58 2.18 11.00
C ALA A 93 3.18 2.63 10.59
N ASN A 94 2.12 2.03 11.17
CA ASN A 94 0.75 2.43 10.90
C ASN A 94 0.45 3.84 11.44
N ASP A 95 0.96 4.17 12.63
CA ASP A 95 0.79 5.52 13.18
C ASP A 95 1.44 6.56 12.27
N GLU A 96 2.65 6.30 11.79
CA GLU A 96 3.36 7.20 10.89
C GLU A 96 2.68 7.25 9.52
N PHE A 97 2.11 6.15 9.05
CA PHE A 97 1.34 6.11 7.80
C PHE A 97 0.13 7.04 7.87
N ASP A 98 -0.62 6.99 8.97
CA ASP A 98 -1.83 7.82 9.15
C ASP A 98 -1.51 9.28 9.45
N ASN A 99 -0.38 9.55 10.12
CA ASN A 99 0.05 10.89 10.53
C ASN A 99 1.50 11.11 10.07
N PRO A 100 1.73 11.21 8.75
CA PRO A 100 3.09 11.26 8.22
C PRO A 100 3.81 12.55 8.61
N ILE A 101 5.12 12.41 8.86
CA ILE A 101 6.00 13.56 9.06
C ILE A 101 6.17 14.24 7.69
N PRO A 102 5.95 15.57 7.61
CA PRO A 102 6.11 16.27 6.33
C PRO A 102 7.51 16.08 5.75
N SER A 103 7.57 15.90 4.44
CA SER A 103 8.80 15.71 3.69
C SER A 103 9.13 16.99 2.91
N PRO A 104 10.42 17.38 2.82
CA PRO A 104 10.81 18.54 2.03
C PRO A 104 10.79 18.30 0.52
N LEU A 105 10.63 17.07 0.08
CA LEU A 105 10.64 16.73 -1.35
C LEU A 105 9.32 17.04 -2.06
#